data_3667808d0f14cd7c069679e05c505307
#
_entry.id   3667808d0f14cd7c069679e05c505307
#
_cell.length_a   1.000
_cell.length_b   1.000
_cell.length_c   1.000
_cell.angle_alpha   90.00
_cell.angle_beta   90.00
_cell.angle_gamma   90.00
#
_symmetry.space_group_name_H-M   'P 1'
#
loop_
_entity.id
_entity.type
_entity.pdbx_description
1 polymer ?
#
loop_
_entity_poly.entity_id
_entity_poly.type
_entity_poly.pdbx_seq_one_letter_code
_entity_poly.pdbx_strand_id
1 'polypeptide(L)' 'MNAKGFGSNGVEFRDPVVKRVVDKFKLRSDEGFRKYGTTLDEERTTKMKGLMKYLVDIQEELMDAILYIQTAQEELKDV' A
#
# COMPACT_ATOMS: atom_id res chain seq x y z
N MET A 1 17.12 -23.11 3.59
CA MET A 1 16.50 -22.98 3.73
C MET A 1 15.92 -22.77 3.52
N ASN A 2 15.70 -22.70 3.62
CA ASN A 2 14.99 -22.50 3.57
C ASN A 2 14.29 -22.15 3.48
N ALA A 3 14.18 -21.94 3.33
CA ALA A 3 13.45 -21.64 3.22
C ALA A 3 12.70 -21.63 3.29
N LYS A 4 12.43 -21.84 3.29
CA LYS A 4 11.44 -21.74 3.25
C LYS A 4 10.68 -20.87 2.84
N GLY A 5 10.30 -20.76 2.10
CA GLY A 5 9.37 -19.93 1.57
C GLY A 5 9.54 -18.66 2.02
N PHE A 6 9.83 -17.86 1.31
CA PHE A 6 10.03 -16.58 1.79
C PHE A 6 9.00 -15.69 1.23
N GLY A 7 9.23 -14.49 1.05
CA GLY A 7 8.22 -13.55 0.86
C GLY A 7 7.38 -13.60 2.08
N SER A 8 6.13 -13.45 1.97
CA SER A 8 5.26 -13.50 3.13
C SER A 8 5.27 -14.86 3.78
N ASN A 9 5.69 -15.89 3.04
CA ASN A 9 5.60 -17.24 3.54
C ASN A 9 6.65 -17.55 4.58
N GLY A 10 7.78 -16.87 4.53
CA GLY A 10 8.85 -17.14 5.46
C GLY A 10 8.92 -16.16 6.59
N VAL A 11 8.00 -15.21 6.65
CA VAL A 11 8.02 -14.16 7.65
C VAL A 11 6.93 -14.41 8.69
N GLU A 12 7.34 -14.37 9.96
CA GLU A 12 6.40 -14.51 11.05
C GLU A 12 6.11 -13.14 11.63
N PHE A 13 4.86 -12.92 11.98
CA PHE A 13 4.42 -11.66 12.53
C PHE A 13 3.92 -11.88 13.95
N ARG A 14 4.42 -11.08 14.88
CA ARG A 14 3.95 -11.13 16.25
C ARG A 14 2.50 -10.70 16.35
N ASP A 15 2.14 -9.72 15.54
CA ASP A 15 0.82 -9.10 15.56
C ASP A 15 0.04 -9.51 14.32
N PRO A 16 -1.07 -10.24 14.48
CA PRO A 16 -1.88 -10.64 13.32
C PRO A 16 -2.43 -9.47 12.52
N VAL A 17 -2.63 -8.32 13.14
CA VAL A 17 -3.07 -7.12 12.41
C VAL A 17 -2.01 -6.70 11.41
N VAL A 18 -0.74 -6.75 11.82
CA VAL A 18 0.35 -6.41 10.92
C VAL A 18 0.39 -7.35 9.74
N LYS A 19 0.21 -8.64 9.99
CA LYS A 19 0.19 -9.60 8.91
C LYS A 19 -0.92 -9.29 7.91
N ARG A 20 -2.10 -8.96 8.40
CA ARG A 20 -3.22 -8.65 7.52
C ARG A 20 -2.94 -7.42 6.65
N VAL A 21 -2.27 -6.43 7.21
CA VAL A 21 -1.90 -5.23 6.44
C VAL A 21 -0.86 -5.57 5.38
N VAL A 22 0.13 -6.39 5.75
CA VAL A 22 1.16 -6.82 4.79
C VAL A 22 0.54 -7.60 3.65
N ASP A 23 -0.41 -8.48 3.94
CA ASP A 23 -1.10 -9.22 2.88
C ASP A 23 -1.84 -8.26 1.94
N LYS A 24 -2.44 -7.21 2.48
CA LYS A 24 -3.11 -6.20 1.65
C LYS A 24 -2.11 -5.44 0.78
N PHE A 25 -0.95 -5.12 1.33
CA PHE A 25 0.10 -4.47 0.54
C PHE A 25 0.49 -5.31 -0.66
N LYS A 26 0.66 -6.62 -0.45
CA LYS A 26 1.04 -7.49 -1.54
C LYS A 26 -0.04 -7.53 -2.61
N LEU A 27 -1.30 -7.68 -2.20
CA LEU A 27 -2.41 -7.72 -3.15
C LEU A 27 -2.48 -6.42 -3.95
N ARG A 28 -2.31 -5.29 -3.27
CA ARG A 28 -2.37 -4.01 -3.95
C ARG A 28 -1.22 -3.83 -4.93
N SER A 29 -0.03 -4.30 -4.56
CA SER A 29 1.12 -4.25 -5.43
C SER A 29 0.91 -5.09 -6.69
N ASP A 30 0.38 -6.30 -6.51
CA ASP A 30 0.10 -7.18 -7.64
C ASP A 30 -0.96 -6.57 -8.55
N GLU A 31 -1.96 -5.94 -7.95
CA GLU A 31 -3.02 -5.27 -8.70
C GLU A 31 -2.45 -4.13 -9.54
N GLY A 32 -1.57 -3.33 -8.95
CA GLY A 32 -0.95 -2.24 -9.67
C GLY A 32 -0.11 -2.73 -10.84
N PHE A 33 0.65 -3.78 -10.61
CA PHE A 33 1.46 -4.35 -11.68
C PHE A 33 0.58 -4.86 -12.82
N ARG A 34 -0.54 -5.51 -12.49
CA ARG A 34 -1.45 -6.01 -13.52
C ARG A 34 -2.05 -4.88 -14.34
N LYS A 35 -2.35 -3.74 -13.69
CA LYS A 35 -2.97 -2.60 -14.38
C LYS A 35 -1.97 -1.81 -15.21
N TYR A 36 -0.77 -1.61 -14.70
CA TYR A 36 0.17 -0.65 -15.31
C TYR A 36 1.37 -1.32 -15.95
N GLY A 37 1.58 -2.61 -15.69
CA GLY A 37 2.67 -3.35 -16.31
C GLY A 37 4.05 -2.99 -15.80
N THR A 38 4.13 -2.30 -14.65
CA THR A 38 5.42 -1.88 -14.11
C THR A 38 5.34 -1.83 -12.59
N THR A 39 6.49 -1.88 -11.95
CA THR A 39 6.57 -1.73 -10.50
C THR A 39 7.06 -0.33 -10.15
N LEU A 40 6.87 0.05 -8.90
CA LEU A 40 7.38 1.34 -8.44
C LEU A 40 8.89 1.42 -8.57
N ASP A 41 9.58 0.31 -8.34
CA ASP A 41 11.03 0.31 -8.46
C ASP A 41 11.44 0.55 -9.91
N GLU A 42 10.72 -0.05 -10.86
CA GLU A 42 10.99 0.19 -12.28
C GLU A 42 10.72 1.64 -12.67
N GLU A 43 9.62 2.20 -12.17
CA GLU A 43 9.32 3.62 -12.45
C GLU A 43 10.43 4.52 -11.95
N ARG A 44 10.93 4.23 -10.74
CA ARG A 44 11.98 5.04 -10.12
C ARG A 44 13.28 4.95 -10.91
N THR A 45 13.69 3.75 -11.29
CA THR A 45 14.98 3.57 -11.95
C THR A 45 14.98 4.06 -13.39
N THR A 46 13.83 4.03 -14.05
CA THR A 46 13.72 4.51 -15.42
C THR A 46 13.30 5.96 -15.53
N LYS A 47 13.05 6.60 -14.39
CA LYS A 47 12.64 8.00 -14.35
C LYS A 47 11.32 8.26 -15.05
N MET A 48 10.44 7.27 -15.05
CA MET A 48 9.12 7.41 -15.65
C MET A 48 8.26 8.42 -14.91
N LYS A 49 8.54 8.60 -13.62
CA LYS A 49 7.78 9.53 -12.78
C LYS A 49 8.79 10.33 -11.95
N GLY A 50 8.71 11.63 -12.02
CA GLY A 50 9.60 12.49 -11.27
C GLY A 50 9.21 12.57 -9.79
N LEU A 51 10.13 13.04 -8.96
CA LEU A 51 9.92 13.12 -7.52
C LEU A 51 8.72 13.97 -7.16
N MET A 52 8.53 15.09 -7.83
CA MET A 52 7.39 15.96 -7.53
C MET A 52 6.07 15.23 -7.75
N LYS A 53 5.98 14.41 -8.80
CA LYS A 53 4.76 13.68 -9.08
C LYS A 53 4.44 12.68 -7.96
N TYR A 54 5.47 11.99 -7.43
CA TYR A 54 5.26 11.10 -6.28
C TYR A 54 4.72 11.88 -5.09
N LEU A 55 5.28 13.06 -4.82
CA LEU A 55 4.86 13.86 -3.68
C LEU A 55 3.41 14.32 -3.84
N VAL A 56 3.02 14.73 -5.03
CA VAL A 56 1.65 15.15 -5.29
C VAL A 56 0.68 13.98 -5.10
N ASP A 57 1.05 12.81 -5.61
CA ASP A 57 0.20 11.63 -5.48
C ASP A 57 0.01 11.26 -4.01
N ILE A 58 1.09 11.32 -3.22
CA ILE A 58 1.00 11.02 -1.78
C ILE A 58 0.08 12.03 -1.09
N GLN A 59 0.23 13.30 -1.42
CA GLN A 59 -0.58 14.33 -0.82
C GLN A 59 -2.06 14.08 -1.08
N GLU A 60 -2.39 13.73 -2.30
CA GLU A 60 -3.78 13.46 -2.66
C GLU A 60 -4.32 12.26 -1.89
N GLU A 61 -3.52 11.21 -1.74
CA GLU A 61 -3.97 10.03 -0.99
C GLU A 61 -4.16 10.34 0.49
N LEU A 62 -3.29 11.18 1.06
CA LEU A 62 -3.45 11.58 2.45
C LEU A 62 -4.69 12.43 2.64
N MET A 63 -5.02 13.28 1.67
CA MET A 63 -6.24 14.07 1.73
C MET A 63 -7.47 13.17 1.71
N ASP A 64 -7.47 12.15 0.85
CA ASP A 64 -8.55 11.18 0.81
C ASP A 64 -8.68 10.44 2.13
N ALA A 65 -7.55 10.07 2.74
CA ALA A 65 -7.57 9.38 4.03
C ALA A 65 -8.22 10.24 5.11
N ILE A 66 -7.93 11.53 5.11
CA ILE A 66 -8.54 12.46 6.07
C ILE A 66 -10.05 12.51 5.88
N LEU A 67 -10.51 12.55 4.64
CA LEU A 67 -11.95 12.57 4.36
C LEU A 67 -12.62 11.29 4.85
N TYR A 68 -11.98 10.13 4.66
CA TYR A 68 -12.53 8.88 5.16
C TYR A 68 -12.60 8.86 6.68
N ILE A 69 -11.56 9.38 7.34
CA ILE A 69 -11.56 9.47 8.80
C ILE A 69 -12.70 10.35 9.28
N GLN A 70 -12.91 11.49 8.65
CA GLN A 70 -13.99 12.39 9.02
C GLN A 70 -15.34 11.71 8.84
N THR A 71 -15.51 11.03 7.72
CA THR A 71 -16.75 10.32 7.44
C THR A 71 -17.03 9.26 8.51
N ALA A 72 -16.00 8.50 8.89
CA ALA A 72 -16.16 7.48 9.91
C ALA A 72 -16.52 8.08 11.27
N GLN A 73 -15.89 9.20 11.62
CA GLN A 73 -16.19 9.88 12.88
C GLN A 73 -17.63 10.36 12.93
N GLU A 74 -18.11 10.90 11.82
CA GLU A 74 -19.49 11.37 11.76
C GLU A 74 -20.47 10.21 11.85
N GLU A 75 -20.12 9.08 11.21
CA GLU A 75 -20.94 7.88 11.28
C GLU A 75 -21.05 7.39 12.72
N LEU A 76 -19.96 7.41 13.46
CA LEU A 76 -19.96 7.00 14.86
C LEU A 76 -20.80 7.93 15.75
N LYS A 77 -20.84 9.22 15.43
CA LYS A 77 -21.64 10.15 16.20
C LYS A 77 -23.13 9.94 16.02
N ASP A 78 -23.52 9.42 14.89
CA ASP A 78 -24.93 9.21 14.56
C ASP A 78 -25.48 7.93 15.14
N VAL A 79 -24.64 7.11 15.76
CA VAL A 79 -25.05 5.80 16.29
C VAL A 79 -25.60 5.92 17.71
#